data_d32cd0a15193b5605ddca5d8150dfe1f
#
_entry.id   d32cd0a15193b5605ddca5d8150dfe1f
#
_cell.length_a   1.000
_cell.length_b   1.000
_cell.length_c   1.000
_cell.angle_alpha   90.00
_cell.angle_beta   90.00
_cell.angle_gamma   90.00
#
_symmetry.space_group_name_H-M   'P 1'
#
loop_
_entity.id
_entity.type
_entity.pdbx_description
1 polymer ?
#
loop_
_entity_poly.entity_id
_entity_poly.type
_entity_poly.pdbx_seq_one_letter_code
_entity_poly.pdbx_strand_id
1 'polypeptide(L)'
;MKSFMVSAFTILLLGFTTVAQTAETDAVCPVSGKKAAKVSISHNGGEVYFCCKNCLKAFKKDASKFSAKANEQLIKTGQASQQKCPISGGKMKSGTELDVDGIPVAFCCKNCRKKVDQASGDEKLALVFGDEAFKKGYVVAAQK
;
A
#
# COMPACT_ATOMS: atom_id res chain seq x y z
N MET A 1 -37.83 -5.02 -60.09
CA MET A 1 -37.55 -6.08 -59.12
C MET A 1 -36.29 -5.67 -58.34
N LYS A 2 -36.47 -5.12 -57.16
CA LYS A 2 -35.35 -4.64 -56.31
C LYS A 2 -35.38 -5.45 -55.03
N SER A 3 -34.38 -6.37 -54.89
CA SER A 3 -34.15 -7.17 -53.73
C SER A 3 -33.55 -6.28 -52.59
N PHE A 4 -34.25 -6.16 -51.50
CA PHE A 4 -33.74 -5.56 -50.27
C PHE A 4 -33.06 -6.67 -49.44
N MET A 5 -31.73 -6.64 -49.37
CA MET A 5 -30.96 -7.40 -48.41
C MET A 5 -31.01 -6.70 -47.02
N VAL A 6 -31.72 -7.28 -46.11
CA VAL A 6 -31.72 -6.89 -44.69
C VAL A 6 -30.51 -7.56 -44.04
N SER A 7 -29.48 -6.77 -43.76
CA SER A 7 -28.31 -7.21 -43.02
C SER A 7 -28.61 -7.15 -41.52
N ALA A 8 -28.77 -8.33 -40.91
CA ALA A 8 -28.95 -8.46 -39.47
C ALA A 8 -27.61 -8.19 -38.78
N PHE A 9 -27.53 -7.01 -38.13
CA PHE A 9 -26.39 -6.65 -37.29
C PHE A 9 -26.55 -7.29 -35.93
N THR A 10 -25.90 -8.43 -35.74
CA THR A 10 -25.87 -9.13 -34.44
C THR A 10 -24.93 -8.39 -33.49
N ILE A 11 -25.49 -7.62 -32.57
CA ILE A 11 -24.76 -6.94 -31.50
C ILE A 11 -24.39 -8.03 -30.47
N LEU A 12 -23.12 -8.44 -30.47
CA LEU A 12 -22.52 -9.30 -29.45
C LEU A 12 -22.25 -8.45 -28.21
N LEU A 13 -23.16 -8.52 -27.24
CA LEU A 13 -22.98 -7.95 -25.91
C LEU A 13 -21.90 -8.76 -25.19
N LEU A 14 -20.64 -8.29 -25.26
CA LEU A 14 -19.55 -8.74 -24.38
C LEU A 14 -19.88 -8.26 -22.95
N GLY A 15 -20.46 -9.17 -22.17
CA GLY A 15 -20.63 -8.95 -20.74
C GLY A 15 -19.26 -8.81 -20.07
N PHE A 16 -18.92 -7.60 -19.65
CA PHE A 16 -17.82 -7.35 -18.72
C PHE A 16 -18.22 -7.94 -17.38
N THR A 17 -17.84 -9.19 -17.12
CA THR A 17 -17.84 -9.73 -15.76
C THR A 17 -16.74 -9.03 -15.00
N THR A 18 -17.07 -8.04 -14.19
CA THR A 18 -16.19 -7.50 -13.16
C THR A 18 -15.94 -8.62 -12.16
N VAL A 19 -14.83 -9.32 -12.31
CA VAL A 19 -14.30 -10.19 -11.28
C VAL A 19 -13.89 -9.29 -10.14
N ALA A 20 -14.71 -9.25 -9.09
CA ALA A 20 -14.29 -8.73 -7.80
C ALA A 20 -13.13 -9.62 -7.32
N GLN A 21 -11.90 -9.19 -7.58
CA GLN A 21 -10.72 -9.79 -6.99
C GLN A 21 -10.80 -9.51 -5.49
N THR A 22 -11.31 -10.48 -4.73
CA THR A 22 -10.98 -10.60 -3.32
C THR A 22 -9.49 -10.91 -3.28
N ALA A 23 -8.65 -9.87 -3.23
CA ALA A 23 -7.26 -10.04 -2.93
C ALA A 23 -7.20 -10.73 -1.56
N GLU A 24 -6.89 -12.04 -1.57
CA GLU A 24 -6.36 -12.69 -0.37
C GLU A 24 -5.06 -11.97 -0.08
N THR A 25 -5.17 -10.97 0.79
CA THR A 25 -4.04 -10.14 1.15
C THR A 25 -3.10 -11.00 1.97
N ASP A 26 -1.90 -11.26 1.47
CA ASP A 26 -0.79 -11.81 2.26
C ASP A 26 -0.33 -10.77 3.32
N ALA A 27 -1.31 -10.14 3.95
CA ALA A 27 -1.09 -9.12 4.95
C ALA A 27 -0.39 -9.74 6.17
N VAL A 28 0.63 -9.07 6.64
CA VAL A 28 1.39 -9.45 7.85
C VAL A 28 0.93 -8.56 8.99
N CYS A 29 0.59 -9.16 10.13
CA CYS A 29 0.16 -8.43 11.33
C CYS A 29 1.30 -7.50 11.83
N PRO A 30 1.07 -6.18 11.94
CA PRO A 30 2.12 -5.24 12.32
C PRO A 30 2.64 -5.41 13.75
N VAL A 31 1.91 -6.12 14.59
CA VAL A 31 2.27 -6.34 15.99
C VAL A 31 3.06 -7.64 16.18
N SER A 32 2.63 -8.73 15.55
CA SER A 32 3.21 -10.07 15.78
C SER A 32 4.07 -10.58 14.63
N GLY A 33 4.04 -9.96 13.45
CA GLY A 33 4.72 -10.45 12.26
C GLY A 33 4.11 -11.73 11.64
N LYS A 34 2.99 -12.22 12.18
CA LYS A 34 2.30 -13.41 11.64
C LYS A 34 1.32 -13.02 10.52
N LYS A 35 0.92 -14.00 9.68
CA LYS A 35 -0.13 -13.79 8.69
C LYS A 35 -1.37 -13.19 9.36
N ALA A 36 -1.89 -12.11 8.81
CA ALA A 36 -3.07 -11.46 9.34
C ALA A 36 -4.34 -12.26 9.04
N ALA A 37 -5.38 -12.07 9.87
CA ALA A 37 -6.72 -12.60 9.70
C ALA A 37 -7.70 -11.46 9.35
N LYS A 38 -9.00 -11.73 9.42
CA LYS A 38 -10.07 -10.76 9.13
C LYS A 38 -10.36 -9.78 10.28
N VAL A 39 -9.40 -9.54 11.18
CA VAL A 39 -9.52 -8.56 12.26
C VAL A 39 -8.80 -7.30 11.85
N SER A 40 -9.50 -6.20 11.67
CA SER A 40 -8.94 -4.97 11.10
C SER A 40 -9.36 -3.72 11.84
N ILE A 41 -8.70 -2.62 11.52
CA ILE A 41 -9.04 -1.25 11.91
C ILE A 41 -8.61 -0.27 10.83
N SER A 42 -9.35 0.82 10.67
CA SER A 42 -8.94 1.92 9.80
C SER A 42 -7.73 2.67 10.41
N HIS A 43 -6.68 2.86 9.60
CA HIS A 43 -5.46 3.59 9.97
C HIS A 43 -4.92 4.35 8.76
N ASN A 44 -4.63 5.64 8.91
CA ASN A 44 -4.14 6.52 7.85
C ASN A 44 -4.95 6.47 6.53
N GLY A 45 -6.26 6.20 6.62
CA GLY A 45 -7.17 6.13 5.46
C GLY A 45 -7.27 4.77 4.79
N GLY A 46 -6.52 3.77 5.23
CA GLY A 46 -6.61 2.38 4.77
C GLY A 46 -7.05 1.43 5.88
N GLU A 47 -7.11 0.15 5.56
CA GLU A 47 -7.52 -0.91 6.48
C GLU A 47 -6.30 -1.76 6.87
N VAL A 48 -5.94 -1.78 8.16
CA VAL A 48 -4.83 -2.56 8.70
C VAL A 48 -5.35 -3.83 9.34
N TYR A 49 -4.81 -4.96 8.94
CA TYR A 49 -5.24 -6.31 9.35
C TYR A 49 -4.32 -6.91 10.41
N PHE A 50 -4.93 -7.63 11.37
CA PHE A 50 -4.24 -8.26 12.49
C PHE A 50 -4.50 -9.76 12.52
N CYS A 51 -3.58 -10.53 13.10
CA CYS A 51 -3.75 -11.98 13.26
C CYS A 51 -4.82 -12.32 14.31
N CYS A 52 -5.07 -11.46 15.29
CA CYS A 52 -6.05 -11.68 16.35
C CYS A 52 -6.48 -10.38 17.05
N LYS A 53 -7.55 -10.48 17.85
CA LYS A 53 -8.09 -9.35 18.64
C LYS A 53 -7.09 -8.80 19.68
N ASN A 54 -6.17 -9.62 20.20
CA ASN A 54 -5.16 -9.16 21.16
C ASN A 54 -4.14 -8.23 20.50
N CYS A 55 -3.70 -8.55 19.28
CA CYS A 55 -2.83 -7.66 18.49
C CYS A 55 -3.55 -6.34 18.15
N LEU A 56 -4.83 -6.39 17.77
CA LEU A 56 -5.62 -5.19 17.57
C LEU A 56 -5.70 -4.31 18.84
N LYS A 57 -5.91 -4.94 20.03
CA LYS A 57 -5.92 -4.20 21.29
C LYS A 57 -4.56 -3.58 21.61
N ALA A 58 -3.46 -4.30 21.36
CA ALA A 58 -2.10 -3.78 21.55
C ALA A 58 -1.82 -2.59 20.62
N PHE A 59 -2.23 -2.68 19.37
CA PHE A 59 -2.14 -1.57 18.42
C PHE A 59 -2.95 -0.34 18.88
N LYS A 60 -4.20 -0.54 19.32
CA LYS A 60 -5.03 0.56 19.84
C LYS A 60 -4.45 1.25 21.06
N LYS A 61 -3.71 0.51 21.91
CA LYS A 61 -3.06 1.04 23.11
C LYS A 61 -1.86 1.93 22.76
N ASP A 62 -1.09 1.55 21.74
CA ASP A 62 0.10 2.30 21.30
C ASP A 62 0.29 2.12 19.79
N ALA A 63 -0.49 2.87 19.01
CA ALA A 63 -0.42 2.82 17.55
C ALA A 63 0.93 3.32 17.02
N SER A 64 1.56 4.29 17.68
CA SER A 64 2.80 4.90 17.23
C SER A 64 3.95 3.90 17.16
N LYS A 65 3.99 2.96 18.10
CA LYS A 65 4.99 1.88 18.13
C LYS A 65 4.93 0.96 16.91
N PHE A 66 3.76 0.79 16.33
CA PHE A 66 3.52 -0.15 15.24
C PHE A 66 3.18 0.53 13.91
N SER A 67 3.16 1.87 13.90
CA SER A 67 2.69 2.64 12.74
C SER A 67 3.50 2.37 11.47
N ALA A 68 4.82 2.27 11.56
CA ALA A 68 5.66 1.97 10.40
C ALA A 68 5.28 0.64 9.74
N LYS A 69 5.09 -0.42 10.54
CA LYS A 69 4.66 -1.75 10.04
C LYS A 69 3.21 -1.76 9.56
N ALA A 70 2.34 -0.94 10.16
CA ALA A 70 0.97 -0.79 9.71
C ALA A 70 0.91 -0.08 8.35
N ASN A 71 1.65 1.00 8.19
CA ASN A 71 1.76 1.73 6.92
C ASN A 71 2.43 0.90 5.83
N GLU A 72 3.46 0.12 6.16
CA GLU A 72 4.08 -0.86 5.28
C GLU A 72 3.05 -1.89 4.77
N GLN A 73 2.18 -2.40 5.66
CA GLN A 73 1.09 -3.29 5.27
C GLN A 73 0.15 -2.64 4.26
N LEU A 74 -0.22 -1.35 4.43
CA LEU A 74 -1.06 -0.64 3.48
C LEU A 74 -0.43 -0.59 2.08
N ILE A 75 0.89 -0.46 2.00
CA ILE A 75 1.61 -0.48 0.72
C ILE A 75 1.65 -1.89 0.14
N LYS A 76 2.05 -2.89 0.93
CA LYS A 76 2.13 -4.30 0.49
C LYS A 76 0.78 -4.87 0.05
N THR A 77 -0.32 -4.39 0.63
CA THR A 77 -1.69 -4.78 0.25
C THR A 77 -2.26 -3.93 -0.89
N GLY A 78 -1.48 -3.03 -1.48
CA GLY A 78 -1.90 -2.19 -2.60
C GLY A 78 -2.90 -1.09 -2.25
N GLN A 79 -3.14 -0.84 -0.96
CA GLN A 79 -4.02 0.23 -0.49
C GLN A 79 -3.36 1.60 -0.56
N ALA A 80 -2.03 1.67 -0.45
CA ALA A 80 -1.26 2.90 -0.54
C ALA A 80 -0.19 2.80 -1.62
N SER A 81 0.12 3.93 -2.24
CA SER A 81 1.18 4.04 -3.25
C SER A 81 2.07 5.25 -2.98
N GLN A 82 3.36 5.11 -3.30
CA GLN A 82 4.31 6.21 -3.17
C GLN A 82 4.06 7.26 -4.25
N GLN A 83 4.01 8.53 -3.86
CA GLN A 83 3.87 9.69 -4.75
C GLN A 83 5.04 10.66 -4.63
N LYS A 84 5.71 10.70 -3.48
CA LYS A 84 6.80 11.62 -3.18
C LYS A 84 7.88 10.94 -2.33
N CYS A 85 9.02 11.61 -2.19
CA CYS A 85 10.08 11.18 -1.28
C CYS A 85 9.60 11.18 0.17
N PRO A 86 9.67 10.06 0.91
CA PRO A 86 9.16 10.00 2.30
C PRO A 86 9.99 10.84 3.27
N ILE A 87 11.24 11.16 2.93
CA ILE A 87 12.12 11.96 3.78
C ILE A 87 11.82 13.45 3.66
N SER A 88 11.75 13.97 2.43
CA SER A 88 11.64 15.41 2.17
C SER A 88 10.27 15.86 1.67
N GLY A 89 9.41 14.95 1.19
CA GLY A 89 8.18 15.28 0.48
C GLY A 89 8.41 15.82 -0.94
N GLY A 90 9.65 15.80 -1.43
CA GLY A 90 9.99 16.28 -2.77
C GLY A 90 9.67 15.26 -3.86
N LYS A 91 9.72 15.72 -5.13
CA LYS A 91 9.51 14.86 -6.31
C LYS A 91 10.54 13.72 -6.35
N MET A 92 10.09 12.51 -6.57
CA MET A 92 10.94 11.33 -6.75
C MET A 92 11.83 11.47 -7.99
N LYS A 93 13.04 10.94 -7.92
CA LYS A 93 14.01 10.96 -9.00
C LYS A 93 14.43 9.54 -9.36
N SER A 94 14.38 9.20 -10.63
CA SER A 94 14.84 7.91 -11.15
C SER A 94 16.31 7.64 -10.78
N GLY A 95 16.64 6.39 -10.45
CA GLY A 95 17.98 5.96 -10.04
C GLY A 95 18.30 6.25 -8.55
N THR A 96 17.28 6.56 -7.76
CA THR A 96 17.41 6.75 -6.30
C THR A 96 16.69 5.69 -5.49
N GLU A 97 16.19 4.66 -6.14
CA GLU A 97 15.42 3.59 -5.51
C GLU A 97 16.28 2.78 -4.54
N LEU A 98 15.68 2.35 -3.45
CA LEU A 98 16.23 1.43 -2.46
C LEU A 98 15.14 0.44 -2.08
N ASP A 99 15.46 -0.85 -2.05
CA ASP A 99 14.56 -1.85 -1.50
C ASP A 99 14.52 -1.74 0.03
N VAL A 100 13.32 -1.60 0.58
CA VAL A 100 13.06 -1.57 2.01
C VAL A 100 11.99 -2.60 2.32
N ASP A 101 12.41 -3.73 2.85
CA ASP A 101 11.58 -4.87 3.22
C ASP A 101 10.70 -5.39 2.05
N GLY A 102 11.31 -5.50 0.86
CA GLY A 102 10.65 -5.94 -0.37
C GLY A 102 9.82 -4.87 -1.06
N ILE A 103 9.87 -3.62 -0.61
CA ILE A 103 9.20 -2.48 -1.25
C ILE A 103 10.25 -1.57 -1.90
N PRO A 104 10.21 -1.36 -3.22
CA PRO A 104 11.06 -0.38 -3.88
C PRO A 104 10.62 1.04 -3.51
N VAL A 105 11.46 1.78 -2.80
CA VAL A 105 11.20 3.16 -2.36
C VAL A 105 12.09 4.12 -3.12
N ALA A 106 11.49 5.09 -3.81
CA ALA A 106 12.20 6.13 -4.55
C ALA A 106 12.38 7.41 -3.72
N PHE A 107 13.48 8.10 -3.93
CA PHE A 107 13.83 9.32 -3.21
C PHE A 107 14.00 10.52 -4.17
N CYS A 108 13.99 11.73 -3.62
CA CYS A 108 14.25 12.94 -4.42
C CYS A 108 15.73 13.13 -4.77
N CYS A 109 16.63 12.52 -4.01
CA CYS A 109 18.07 12.64 -4.20
C CYS A 109 18.85 11.53 -3.50
N LYS A 110 20.15 11.40 -3.88
CA LYS A 110 21.05 10.41 -3.29
C LYS A 110 21.28 10.59 -1.77
N ASN A 111 21.18 11.81 -1.25
CA ASN A 111 21.33 12.07 0.19
C ASN A 111 20.17 11.48 1.00
N CYS A 112 18.91 11.64 0.54
CA CYS A 112 17.76 11.01 1.17
C CYS A 112 17.85 9.49 1.12
N ARG A 113 18.24 8.92 -0.04
CA ARG A 113 18.49 7.47 -0.18
C ARG A 113 19.57 7.00 0.80
N LYS A 114 20.73 7.67 0.85
CA LYS A 114 21.86 7.31 1.73
C LYS A 114 21.45 7.33 3.20
N LYS A 115 20.65 8.31 3.64
CA LYS A 115 20.13 8.37 5.01
C LYS A 115 19.37 7.11 5.39
N VAL A 116 18.53 6.60 4.51
CA VAL A 116 17.75 5.37 4.73
C VAL A 116 18.64 4.12 4.60
N ASP A 117 19.59 4.12 3.66
CA ASP A 117 20.50 3.01 3.42
C ASP A 117 21.39 2.73 4.64
N GLN A 118 21.82 3.78 5.34
CA GLN A 118 22.64 3.70 6.55
C GLN A 118 21.87 3.28 7.80
N ALA A 119 20.54 3.42 7.82
CA ALA A 119 19.71 2.96 8.91
C ALA A 119 19.43 1.45 8.80
N SER A 120 19.06 0.81 9.91
CA SER A 120 18.75 -0.63 9.95
C SER A 120 17.52 -0.91 10.80
N GLY A 121 16.93 -2.08 10.60
CA GLY A 121 15.79 -2.56 11.39
C GLY A 121 14.63 -1.58 11.47
N ASP A 122 14.07 -1.41 12.66
CA ASP A 122 12.90 -0.55 12.89
C ASP A 122 13.15 0.93 12.59
N GLU A 123 14.41 1.42 12.72
CA GLU A 123 14.76 2.80 12.35
C GLU A 123 14.61 3.02 10.84
N LYS A 124 15.07 2.09 10.02
CA LYS A 124 14.89 2.15 8.56
C LYS A 124 13.41 2.19 8.18
N LEU A 125 12.60 1.31 8.79
CA LEU A 125 11.16 1.29 8.57
C LEU A 125 10.49 2.59 9.02
N ALA A 126 10.87 3.14 10.17
CA ALA A 126 10.32 4.40 10.67
C ALA A 126 10.66 5.60 9.77
N LEU A 127 11.88 5.65 9.21
CA LEU A 127 12.28 6.70 8.27
C LEU A 127 11.47 6.71 6.98
N VAL A 128 10.97 5.56 6.55
CA VAL A 128 10.30 5.39 5.24
C VAL A 128 8.79 5.26 5.38
N PHE A 129 8.32 4.51 6.38
CA PHE A 129 6.93 4.15 6.57
C PHE A 129 6.32 4.70 7.86
N GLY A 130 7.09 5.33 8.75
CA GLY A 130 6.56 6.01 9.93
C GLY A 130 5.50 7.06 9.54
N ASP A 131 4.60 7.44 10.45
CA ASP A 131 3.44 8.29 10.13
C ASP A 131 3.82 9.60 9.43
N GLU A 132 4.91 10.25 9.85
CA GLU A 132 5.37 11.49 9.21
C GLU A 132 5.91 11.26 7.79
N ALA A 133 6.64 10.17 7.58
CA ALA A 133 7.14 9.78 6.26
C ALA A 133 5.99 9.36 5.35
N PHE A 134 5.03 8.62 5.89
CA PHE A 134 3.87 8.15 5.18
C PHE A 134 3.01 9.31 4.68
N LYS A 135 2.68 10.28 5.54
CA LYS A 135 1.95 11.50 5.17
C LYS A 135 2.64 12.33 4.08
N LYS A 136 3.98 12.35 4.08
CA LYS A 136 4.76 13.08 3.07
C LYS A 136 4.85 12.37 1.74
N GLY A 137 5.03 11.05 1.78
CA GLY A 137 5.46 10.26 0.63
C GLY A 137 4.38 9.43 -0.05
N TYR A 138 3.30 9.09 0.65
CA TYR A 138 2.33 8.10 0.20
C TYR A 138 0.90 8.65 0.15
N VAL A 139 0.09 8.04 -0.71
CA VAL A 139 -1.34 8.33 -0.81
C VAL A 139 -2.10 7.01 -0.75
N VAL A 140 -3.12 6.96 0.09
CA VAL A 140 -4.05 5.83 0.17
C VAL A 140 -5.13 6.01 -0.88
N ALA A 141 -5.37 4.97 -1.67
CA ALA A 141 -6.46 4.97 -2.64
C ALA A 141 -7.80 5.04 -1.91
N ALA A 142 -8.69 5.93 -2.33
CA ALA A 142 -10.04 6.00 -1.78
C ALA A 142 -10.72 4.64 -1.96
N GLN A 143 -11.10 4.01 -0.86
CA GLN A 143 -11.92 2.80 -0.92
C GLN A 143 -13.33 3.21 -1.37
N LYS A 144 -13.74 2.73 -2.56
CA LYS A 144 -15.10 2.89 -3.07
C LYS A 144 -16.04 1.89 -2.43
#